data_4a1ab80788db72bb6c62364a2f747ebd
#
_entry.id   4a1ab80788db72bb6c62364a2f747ebd
#
_cell.length_a   1.000
_cell.length_b   1.000
_cell.length_c   1.000
_cell.angle_alpha   90.00
_cell.angle_beta   90.00
_cell.angle_gamma   90.00
#
_symmetry.space_group_name_H-M   'P 1'
#
loop_
_entity.id
_entity.type
_entity.pdbx_description
1 polymer ?
#
loop_
_entity_poly.entity_id
_entity_poly.type
_entity_poly.pdbx_seq_one_letter_code
_entity_poly.pdbx_strand_id
1 'polypeptide(L)'
;MYWLFTALVGATTVGLTVYYGNGAPVVLSSPSVVAKGIETIETDIFQQVYFFHDSDTGVVKVTLSFPSGEARNPYSEGLAHYVEHLAWANAFTDASGTENHARHANASTTMYATNYWMNSSSYDLKSLIDTLVSVADPIVVGPQYAFEERGIIRREYELRQAEYPLLPVVFEMENALYGGGPLSRSILGEPDKIPQFSYTNAKKLHRSSHNLSEATLIVYGDVSKKRVQSVLQNLDAPKASGPILNKPDLISSELTPVRNSVQLKLPELVEDTYLYRRLAPLPDCDSIVRCDLIIWLSYWILDSPMKGGVAGPLRFDDFVTRSFWLDFSMVGTTHVLLSFEANPDQGATLNDIDRVFEESLRSAFDEGIPQQSFDRAKRQLTEYLESFEYLEDYNAEQTSLLLSLGSEVYSYDEETQALKDIQLSDVEDFLAHFSKNSRTVIRKVYSE
;
A
#
# COMPACT_ATOMS: atom_id res chain seq x y z
N MET A 1 13.68 -11.59 -7.07
CA MET A 1 14.01 -10.37 -7.80
C MET A 1 12.75 -9.77 -8.45
N TYR A 2 11.54 -10.04 -7.92
CA TYR A 2 10.24 -9.57 -8.45
C TYR A 2 9.34 -8.90 -7.39
N TRP A 3 9.85 -8.65 -6.19
CA TRP A 3 9.09 -8.07 -5.06
C TRP A 3 9.18 -6.54 -4.95
N LEU A 4 9.86 -5.87 -5.88
CA LEU A 4 10.10 -4.43 -5.84
C LEU A 4 9.12 -3.60 -6.68
N PHE A 5 8.18 -4.21 -7.38
CA PHE A 5 7.31 -3.51 -8.33
C PHE A 5 6.03 -2.89 -7.74
N THR A 6 5.64 -3.26 -6.52
CA THR A 6 4.32 -2.88 -5.98
C THR A 6 4.33 -1.74 -4.97
N ALA A 7 5.46 -1.29 -4.49
CA ALA A 7 5.50 -0.31 -3.39
C ALA A 7 5.61 1.16 -3.81
N LEU A 8 5.60 1.51 -5.10
CA LEU A 8 6.01 2.86 -5.51
C LEU A 8 5.18 3.52 -6.62
N VAL A 9 4.11 2.93 -7.07
CA VAL A 9 3.16 3.63 -7.95
C VAL A 9 1.94 4.02 -7.10
N GLY A 10 1.94 5.23 -6.60
CA GLY A 10 0.83 5.76 -5.85
C GLY A 10 0.65 5.14 -4.46
N ALA A 11 0.28 5.92 -3.50
CA ALA A 11 -0.02 5.54 -2.11
C ALA A 11 -1.12 4.46 -1.95
N THR A 12 -1.45 3.69 -2.97
CA THR A 12 -2.65 2.86 -2.98
C THR A 12 -2.58 1.57 -3.79
N THR A 13 -1.46 1.16 -4.37
CA THR A 13 -1.51 -0.05 -5.20
C THR A 13 -0.68 -1.18 -4.64
N VAL A 14 -1.30 -1.98 -3.77
CA VAL A 14 -0.91 -3.38 -3.61
C VAL A 14 -1.81 -4.20 -4.54
N GLY A 15 -1.48 -4.18 -5.82
CA GLY A 15 -2.01 -5.14 -6.76
C GLY A 15 -1.32 -6.49 -6.54
N LEU A 16 -1.99 -7.44 -5.87
CA LEU A 16 -1.57 -8.84 -5.86
C LEU A 16 -1.71 -9.38 -7.29
N THR A 17 -0.64 -9.34 -8.06
CA THR A 17 -0.58 -10.06 -9.33
C THR A 17 -0.35 -11.54 -9.04
N VAL A 18 -1.44 -12.30 -8.92
CA VAL A 18 -1.38 -13.76 -8.84
C VAL A 18 -1.06 -14.30 -10.23
N TYR A 19 0.16 -14.78 -10.43
CA TYR A 19 0.50 -15.57 -11.61
C TYR A 19 -0.12 -16.97 -11.49
N TYR A 20 -1.11 -17.27 -12.33
CA TYR A 20 -1.61 -18.63 -12.51
C TYR A 20 -0.55 -19.47 -13.26
N GLY A 21 0.22 -20.25 -12.51
CA GLY A 21 0.95 -21.38 -13.07
C GLY A 21 -0.01 -22.54 -13.32
N ASN A 22 -0.04 -23.07 -14.54
CA ASN A 22 -0.80 -24.28 -14.90
C ASN A 22 -0.24 -25.51 -14.17
N GLY A 23 -0.72 -25.79 -12.97
CA GLY A 23 -0.52 -27.03 -12.22
C GLY A 23 -1.87 -27.62 -11.82
N ALA A 24 -2.09 -28.90 -12.10
CA ALA A 24 -3.31 -29.60 -11.72
C ALA A 24 -3.51 -29.59 -10.20
N PRO A 25 -4.77 -29.49 -9.69
CA PRO A 25 -5.02 -29.42 -8.26
C PRO A 25 -4.65 -30.75 -7.59
N VAL A 26 -3.70 -30.70 -6.67
CA VAL A 26 -3.46 -31.78 -5.69
C VAL A 26 -4.49 -31.59 -4.59
N VAL A 27 -5.47 -32.50 -4.52
CA VAL A 27 -6.43 -32.53 -3.41
C VAL A 27 -5.69 -33.04 -2.18
N LEU A 28 -5.17 -32.13 -1.35
CA LEU A 28 -4.73 -32.44 0.00
C LEU A 28 -5.93 -32.31 0.95
N SER A 29 -6.14 -33.31 1.76
CA SER A 29 -7.14 -33.29 2.84
C SER A 29 -6.80 -32.16 3.79
N SER A 30 -7.66 -31.12 3.84
CA SER A 30 -7.50 -29.97 4.72
C SER A 30 -7.43 -30.42 6.18
N PRO A 31 -6.38 -30.08 6.94
CA PRO A 31 -6.49 -30.06 8.38
C PRO A 31 -7.54 -28.98 8.73
N SER A 32 -8.40 -29.27 9.71
CA SER A 32 -9.35 -28.31 10.24
C SER A 32 -8.56 -27.20 10.95
N VAL A 33 -8.22 -26.15 10.21
CA VAL A 33 -7.55 -24.98 10.76
C VAL A 33 -8.57 -24.21 11.60
N VAL A 34 -8.38 -24.21 12.90
CA VAL A 34 -9.08 -23.30 13.80
C VAL A 34 -8.40 -21.94 13.59
N ALA A 35 -9.05 -21.07 12.84
CA ALA A 35 -8.60 -19.70 12.67
C ALA A 35 -8.48 -19.05 14.06
N LYS A 36 -7.27 -18.61 14.42
CA LYS A 36 -7.02 -17.87 15.66
C LYS A 36 -7.14 -16.39 15.36
N GLY A 37 -7.86 -15.68 16.21
CA GLY A 37 -7.85 -14.22 16.19
C GLY A 37 -6.43 -13.68 16.41
N ILE A 38 -6.23 -12.39 16.08
CA ILE A 38 -4.94 -11.72 16.27
C ILE A 38 -4.58 -11.70 17.75
N GLU A 39 -3.43 -12.30 18.10
CA GLU A 39 -2.91 -12.23 19.45
C GLU A 39 -2.09 -10.94 19.68
N THR A 40 -2.25 -10.35 20.87
CA THR A 40 -1.49 -9.17 21.25
C THR A 40 -0.62 -9.43 22.49
N ILE A 41 0.45 -8.63 22.62
CA ILE A 41 1.33 -8.65 23.79
C ILE A 41 1.38 -7.24 24.37
N GLU A 42 1.02 -7.10 25.64
CA GLU A 42 1.10 -5.83 26.36
C GLU A 42 2.56 -5.42 26.65
N THR A 43 2.88 -4.14 26.47
CA THR A 43 4.21 -3.56 26.70
C THR A 43 4.08 -2.05 26.89
N ASP A 44 5.01 -1.46 27.65
CA ASP A 44 5.11 0.00 27.82
C ASP A 44 6.03 0.64 26.75
N ILE A 45 6.59 -0.15 25.84
CA ILE A 45 7.57 0.32 24.84
C ILE A 45 6.90 0.72 23.55
N PHE A 46 5.98 -0.13 23.05
CA PHE A 46 5.30 0.02 21.76
C PHE A 46 3.83 0.38 21.97
N GLN A 47 3.24 1.08 21.01
CA GLN A 47 1.81 1.32 20.94
C GLN A 47 1.04 0.00 20.94
N GLN A 48 1.52 -0.97 20.15
CA GLN A 48 0.91 -2.28 19.97
C GLN A 48 1.98 -3.32 19.62
N VAL A 49 1.78 -4.56 20.08
CA VAL A 49 2.55 -5.71 19.61
C VAL A 49 1.56 -6.77 19.16
N TYR A 50 1.63 -7.13 17.86
CA TYR A 50 0.90 -8.25 17.26
C TYR A 50 1.79 -9.49 17.22
N PHE A 51 1.21 -10.64 17.51
CA PHE A 51 1.93 -11.89 17.57
C PHE A 51 1.18 -12.99 16.80
N PHE A 52 1.87 -13.61 15.86
CA PHE A 52 1.38 -14.70 15.03
C PHE A 52 2.33 -15.90 15.13
N HIS A 53 1.85 -16.98 15.74
CA HIS A 53 2.66 -18.19 15.95
C HIS A 53 2.49 -19.16 14.81
N ASP A 54 3.61 -19.55 14.20
CA ASP A 54 3.68 -20.59 13.17
C ASP A 54 4.90 -21.47 13.43
N SER A 55 4.66 -22.72 13.92
CA SER A 55 5.71 -23.67 14.27
C SER A 55 6.38 -24.33 13.06
N ASP A 56 5.80 -24.19 11.88
CA ASP A 56 6.23 -24.95 10.70
C ASP A 56 7.23 -24.16 9.84
N THR A 57 7.39 -22.87 10.09
CA THR A 57 8.28 -22.01 9.29
C THR A 57 9.77 -22.18 9.60
N GLY A 58 10.14 -22.58 10.84
CA GLY A 58 11.53 -22.63 11.31
C GLY A 58 12.25 -21.26 11.32
N VAL A 59 11.54 -20.18 10.99
CA VAL A 59 12.03 -18.80 10.96
C VAL A 59 11.16 -17.88 11.82
N VAL A 60 11.70 -16.73 12.17
CA VAL A 60 10.94 -15.63 12.75
C VAL A 60 11.11 -14.38 11.88
N LYS A 61 10.01 -13.71 11.58
CA LYS A 61 9.97 -12.39 10.95
C LYS A 61 9.52 -11.37 11.97
N VAL A 62 10.22 -10.26 12.05
CA VAL A 62 9.87 -9.13 12.92
C VAL A 62 9.73 -7.90 12.04
N THR A 63 8.61 -7.19 12.16
CA THR A 63 8.35 -5.91 11.48
C THR A 63 8.12 -4.83 12.53
N LEU A 64 8.81 -3.70 12.40
CA LEU A 64 8.61 -2.51 13.20
C LEU A 64 8.02 -1.42 12.30
N SER A 65 6.79 -1.00 12.58
CA SER A 65 6.04 -0.01 11.80
C SER A 65 5.86 1.26 12.61
N PHE A 66 6.32 2.38 12.07
CA PHE A 66 6.06 3.72 12.61
C PHE A 66 4.92 4.37 11.81
N PRO A 67 3.84 4.89 12.44
CA PRO A 67 2.73 5.54 11.74
C PRO A 67 3.11 6.96 11.28
N SER A 68 4.21 7.08 10.58
CA SER A 68 4.85 8.33 10.20
C SER A 68 5.52 8.20 8.83
N GLY A 69 4.70 8.21 7.78
CA GLY A 69 5.15 8.27 6.40
C GLY A 69 5.28 9.70 5.87
N GLU A 70 5.32 9.82 4.54
CA GLU A 70 5.52 11.13 3.88
C GLU A 70 4.39 12.12 4.17
N ALA A 71 3.15 11.68 4.36
CA ALA A 71 2.03 12.56 4.65
C ALA A 71 2.16 13.29 6.00
N ARG A 72 2.92 12.76 6.95
CA ARG A 72 3.22 13.39 8.25
C ARG A 72 4.50 14.24 8.24
N ASN A 73 5.24 14.23 7.15
CA ASN A 73 6.49 15.00 7.02
C ASN A 73 6.20 16.50 6.86
N PRO A 74 6.62 17.38 7.80
CA PRO A 74 6.38 18.82 7.72
C PRO A 74 7.45 19.57 6.90
N TYR A 75 8.42 18.87 6.33
CA TYR A 75 9.55 19.44 5.60
C TYR A 75 9.40 19.23 4.08
N SER A 76 10.51 19.21 3.34
CA SER A 76 10.50 18.94 1.90
C SER A 76 9.99 17.53 1.57
N GLU A 77 9.32 17.39 0.44
CA GLU A 77 8.87 16.10 -0.08
C GLU A 77 10.02 15.12 -0.23
N GLY A 78 9.78 13.85 0.09
CA GLY A 78 10.77 12.79 0.09
C GLY A 78 11.70 12.76 1.30
N LEU A 79 11.55 13.70 2.25
CA LEU A 79 12.43 13.71 3.42
C LEU A 79 12.14 12.53 4.37
N ALA A 80 10.92 11.99 4.41
CA ALA A 80 10.60 10.80 5.19
C ALA A 80 11.38 9.58 4.67
N HIS A 81 11.42 9.38 3.36
CA HIS A 81 12.21 8.33 2.72
C HIS A 81 13.73 8.52 2.96
N TYR A 82 14.22 9.75 2.87
CA TYR A 82 15.62 10.04 3.24
C TYR A 82 15.92 9.72 4.71
N VAL A 83 14.99 9.96 5.61
CA VAL A 83 15.11 9.57 7.03
C VAL A 83 15.17 8.06 7.19
N GLU A 84 14.38 7.31 6.44
CA GLU A 84 14.44 5.84 6.40
C GLU A 84 15.86 5.36 6.06
N HIS A 85 16.48 5.87 4.97
CA HIS A 85 17.85 5.54 4.58
C HIS A 85 18.87 5.82 5.67
N LEU A 86 18.76 6.99 6.33
CA LEU A 86 19.68 7.35 7.41
C LEU A 86 19.49 6.51 8.67
N ALA A 87 18.24 6.18 9.02
CA ALA A 87 17.92 5.30 10.15
C ALA A 87 18.36 3.86 9.86
N TRP A 88 18.15 3.38 8.63
CA TRP A 88 18.67 2.12 8.15
C TRP A 88 20.19 2.05 8.31
N ALA A 89 20.93 3.00 7.74
CA ALA A 89 22.37 3.04 7.85
C ALA A 89 22.85 3.06 9.32
N ASN A 90 22.15 3.80 10.17
CA ASN A 90 22.46 3.89 11.61
C ASN A 90 22.33 2.54 12.33
N ALA A 91 21.38 1.71 11.93
CA ALA A 91 21.08 0.42 12.57
C ALA A 91 21.85 -0.77 11.95
N PHE A 92 22.08 -0.73 10.63
CA PHE A 92 22.55 -1.89 9.87
C PHE A 92 23.98 -1.75 9.33
N THR A 93 24.61 -0.59 9.50
CA THR A 93 25.99 -0.34 9.03
C THR A 93 26.94 -0.29 10.22
N ASP A 94 28.01 -1.07 10.18
CA ASP A 94 29.04 -1.03 11.23
C ASP A 94 29.95 0.20 11.07
N ALA A 95 30.85 0.40 12.04
CA ALA A 95 31.80 1.52 12.07
C ALA A 95 32.76 1.56 10.84
N SER A 96 32.87 0.45 10.09
CA SER A 96 33.67 0.37 8.86
C SER A 96 32.86 0.71 7.60
N GLY A 97 31.54 0.95 7.72
CA GLY A 97 30.64 1.15 6.60
C GLY A 97 30.17 -0.15 5.94
N THR A 98 30.39 -1.30 6.60
CA THR A 98 29.90 -2.60 6.12
C THR A 98 28.49 -2.85 6.63
N GLU A 99 27.56 -3.08 5.71
CA GLU A 99 26.20 -3.46 6.07
C GLU A 99 26.17 -4.86 6.70
N ASN A 100 25.68 -4.91 7.94
CA ASN A 100 25.45 -6.15 8.65
C ASN A 100 23.97 -6.52 8.53
N HIS A 101 23.69 -7.82 8.33
CA HIS A 101 22.31 -8.36 8.24
C HIS A 101 21.46 -7.94 7.03
N ALA A 102 21.97 -7.12 6.12
CA ALA A 102 21.23 -6.60 4.95
C ALA A 102 20.57 -7.67 4.06
N ARG A 103 21.02 -8.93 4.12
CA ARG A 103 20.45 -10.04 3.31
C ARG A 103 19.05 -10.50 3.76
N HIS A 104 18.68 -10.20 5.01
CA HIS A 104 17.46 -10.66 5.66
C HIS A 104 16.64 -9.51 6.23
N ALA A 105 16.94 -8.30 5.80
CA ALA A 105 16.29 -7.10 6.26
C ALA A 105 15.89 -6.21 5.10
N ASN A 106 14.84 -5.40 5.27
CA ASN A 106 14.45 -4.36 4.33
C ASN A 106 13.67 -3.27 5.07
N ALA A 107 13.43 -2.16 4.37
CA ALA A 107 12.60 -1.07 4.87
C ALA A 107 11.73 -0.50 3.74
N SER A 108 10.71 0.26 4.09
CA SER A 108 9.88 0.99 3.14
C SER A 108 9.22 2.20 3.81
N THR A 109 9.12 3.28 3.05
CA THR A 109 8.31 4.45 3.41
C THR A 109 7.10 4.52 2.49
N THR A 110 5.92 4.65 3.08
CA THR A 110 4.66 4.93 2.40
C THR A 110 4.19 6.35 2.69
N MET A 111 2.99 6.71 2.24
CA MET A 111 2.37 7.97 2.66
C MET A 111 2.04 7.97 4.16
N TYR A 112 1.76 6.82 4.76
CA TYR A 112 1.21 6.69 6.11
C TYR A 112 2.21 6.18 7.13
N ALA A 113 3.16 5.31 6.72
CA ALA A 113 4.06 4.62 7.62
C ALA A 113 5.48 4.52 7.08
N THR A 114 6.44 4.32 7.99
CA THR A 114 7.80 3.84 7.68
C THR A 114 7.97 2.50 8.39
N ASN A 115 8.30 1.47 7.63
CA ASN A 115 8.39 0.09 8.10
C ASN A 115 9.82 -0.42 7.95
N TYR A 116 10.26 -1.19 8.94
CA TYR A 116 11.53 -1.93 8.94
C TYR A 116 11.24 -3.37 9.29
N TRP A 117 11.78 -4.33 8.55
CA TRP A 117 11.59 -5.74 8.86
C TRP A 117 12.83 -6.59 8.66
N MET A 118 12.93 -7.62 9.46
CA MET A 118 13.98 -8.63 9.39
C MET A 118 13.40 -10.02 9.59
N ASN A 119 14.05 -11.00 8.98
CA ASN A 119 13.79 -12.41 9.23
C ASN A 119 15.10 -13.16 9.54
N SER A 120 15.03 -14.16 10.41
CA SER A 120 16.14 -15.05 10.74
C SER A 120 15.61 -16.33 11.41
N SER A 121 16.51 -17.17 11.93
CA SER A 121 16.08 -18.30 12.76
C SER A 121 15.45 -17.82 14.07
N SER A 122 14.55 -18.64 14.63
CA SER A 122 13.86 -18.32 15.90
C SER A 122 14.81 -18.11 17.09
N TYR A 123 16.04 -18.63 17.01
CA TYR A 123 17.06 -18.43 18.06
C TYR A 123 17.55 -16.99 18.16
N ASP A 124 17.48 -16.23 17.07
CA ASP A 124 18.02 -14.87 16.96
C ASP A 124 17.02 -13.77 17.32
N LEU A 125 15.81 -14.12 17.80
CA LEU A 125 14.73 -13.17 18.07
C LEU A 125 15.20 -11.91 18.82
N LYS A 126 16.00 -12.06 19.88
CA LYS A 126 16.49 -10.91 20.63
C LYS A 126 17.35 -10.00 19.77
N SER A 127 18.27 -10.56 19.00
CA SER A 127 19.13 -9.79 18.10
C SER A 127 18.32 -9.07 17.01
N LEU A 128 17.27 -9.71 16.46
CA LEU A 128 16.38 -9.08 15.49
C LEU A 128 15.66 -7.87 16.09
N ILE A 129 15.06 -8.03 17.27
CA ILE A 129 14.33 -6.94 17.94
C ILE A 129 15.30 -5.82 18.35
N ASP A 130 16.45 -6.14 18.95
CA ASP A 130 17.46 -5.13 19.32
C ASP A 130 17.91 -4.31 18.10
N THR A 131 18.18 -4.97 16.96
CA THR A 131 18.60 -4.30 15.73
C THR A 131 17.49 -3.42 15.16
N LEU A 132 16.24 -3.94 15.05
CA LEU A 132 15.12 -3.15 14.55
C LEU A 132 14.82 -1.94 15.43
N VAL A 133 14.89 -2.10 16.74
CA VAL A 133 14.65 -1.00 17.68
C VAL A 133 15.72 0.08 17.56
N SER A 134 16.95 -0.27 17.19
CA SER A 134 18.04 0.70 17.00
C SER A 134 17.83 1.68 15.85
N VAL A 135 16.85 1.44 14.93
CA VAL A 135 16.45 2.45 13.94
C VAL A 135 15.84 3.70 14.60
N ALA A 136 15.36 3.57 15.85
CA ALA A 136 14.85 4.69 16.66
C ALA A 136 15.95 5.43 17.44
N ASP A 137 17.19 4.92 17.47
CA ASP A 137 18.33 5.62 18.04
C ASP A 137 18.63 6.91 17.29
N PRO A 138 19.15 7.95 17.97
CA PRO A 138 19.53 9.17 17.30
C PRO A 138 20.47 8.92 16.12
N ILE A 139 20.17 9.49 14.95
CA ILE A 139 21.02 9.37 13.77
C ILE A 139 22.41 9.95 14.04
N VAL A 140 23.43 9.12 14.00
CA VAL A 140 24.85 9.45 14.21
C VAL A 140 25.73 9.30 12.97
N VAL A 141 25.19 8.80 11.85
CA VAL A 141 25.91 8.73 10.57
C VAL A 141 26.51 10.10 10.21
N GLY A 142 27.71 10.10 9.66
CA GLY A 142 28.44 11.34 9.34
C GLY A 142 27.76 12.19 8.27
N PRO A 143 28.01 13.53 8.26
CA PRO A 143 27.45 14.42 7.24
C PRO A 143 27.84 14.02 5.80
N GLN A 144 29.00 13.42 5.61
CA GLN A 144 29.46 12.94 4.30
C GLN A 144 28.59 11.78 3.81
N TYR A 145 28.33 10.78 4.66
CA TYR A 145 27.41 9.69 4.35
C TYR A 145 26.03 10.22 3.99
N ALA A 146 25.48 11.09 4.83
CA ALA A 146 24.19 11.72 4.59
C ALA A 146 24.13 12.53 3.28
N PHE A 147 25.25 13.08 2.83
CA PHE A 147 25.35 13.73 1.52
C PHE A 147 25.31 12.72 0.37
N GLU A 148 26.04 11.60 0.51
CA GLU A 148 26.11 10.55 -0.52
C GLU A 148 24.78 9.83 -0.71
N GLU A 149 24.00 9.61 0.37
CA GLU A 149 22.67 9.02 0.32
C GLU A 149 21.69 9.78 -0.57
N ARG A 150 21.78 11.11 -0.66
CA ARG A 150 20.96 11.89 -1.61
C ARG A 150 21.20 11.47 -3.06
N GLY A 151 22.44 11.10 -3.38
CA GLY A 151 22.79 10.57 -4.70
C GLY A 151 22.20 9.18 -4.95
N ILE A 152 22.02 8.36 -3.90
CA ILE A 152 21.37 7.06 -3.98
C ILE A 152 19.89 7.24 -4.26
N ILE A 153 19.18 8.05 -3.47
CA ILE A 153 17.76 8.35 -3.64
C ILE A 153 17.48 8.95 -5.03
N ARG A 154 18.35 9.87 -5.51
CA ARG A 154 18.20 10.42 -6.85
C ARG A 154 18.30 9.35 -7.93
N ARG A 155 19.25 8.43 -7.85
CA ARG A 155 19.38 7.30 -8.78
C ARG A 155 18.19 6.36 -8.69
N GLU A 156 17.65 6.17 -7.50
CA GLU A 156 16.44 5.38 -7.30
C GLU A 156 15.23 6.02 -8.01
N TYR A 157 15.05 7.33 -7.88
CA TYR A 157 14.03 8.05 -8.65
C TYR A 157 14.25 7.89 -10.17
N GLU A 158 15.48 8.09 -10.66
CA GLU A 158 15.83 7.97 -12.07
C GLU A 158 15.57 6.55 -12.59
N LEU A 159 15.85 5.52 -11.79
CA LEU A 159 15.55 4.13 -12.11
C LEU A 159 14.04 3.89 -12.20
N ARG A 160 13.27 4.37 -11.22
CA ARG A 160 11.80 4.25 -11.21
C ARG A 160 11.18 4.94 -12.42
N GLN A 161 11.65 6.13 -12.75
CA GLN A 161 11.18 6.85 -13.94
C GLN A 161 11.54 6.12 -15.24
N ALA A 162 12.72 5.49 -15.31
CA ALA A 162 13.10 4.70 -16.48
C ALA A 162 12.25 3.41 -16.63
N GLU A 163 11.89 2.78 -15.51
CA GLU A 163 11.00 1.61 -15.49
C GLU A 163 9.53 1.97 -15.78
N TYR A 164 9.10 3.15 -15.33
CA TYR A 164 7.74 3.66 -15.53
C TYR A 164 7.77 5.13 -15.98
N PRO A 165 7.88 5.40 -17.28
CA PRO A 165 7.97 6.76 -17.83
C PRO A 165 6.79 7.67 -17.49
N LEU A 166 5.62 7.09 -17.16
CA LEU A 166 4.42 7.82 -16.75
C LEU A 166 4.50 8.37 -15.31
N LEU A 167 5.53 8.04 -14.53
CA LEU A 167 5.65 8.45 -13.13
C LEU A 167 5.44 9.95 -12.89
N PRO A 168 6.03 10.88 -13.66
CA PRO A 168 5.76 12.32 -13.48
C PRO A 168 4.30 12.72 -13.79
N VAL A 169 3.67 12.03 -14.74
CA VAL A 169 2.25 12.25 -15.07
C VAL A 169 1.35 11.79 -13.94
N VAL A 170 1.65 10.65 -13.33
CA VAL A 170 0.91 10.13 -12.18
C VAL A 170 1.02 11.09 -10.99
N PHE A 171 2.20 11.59 -10.66
CA PHE A 171 2.37 12.59 -9.59
C PHE A 171 1.58 13.88 -9.86
N GLU A 172 1.54 14.35 -11.11
CA GLU A 172 0.71 15.49 -11.49
C GLU A 172 -0.79 15.19 -11.31
N MET A 173 -1.24 13.98 -11.68
CA MET A 173 -2.62 13.53 -11.46
C MET A 173 -2.96 13.47 -9.97
N GLU A 174 -2.08 12.93 -9.13
CA GLU A 174 -2.26 12.87 -7.68
C GLU A 174 -2.33 14.26 -7.06
N ASN A 175 -1.48 15.19 -7.49
CA ASN A 175 -1.55 16.58 -7.05
C ASN A 175 -2.90 17.22 -7.42
N ALA A 176 -3.37 17.02 -8.65
CA ALA A 176 -4.69 17.51 -9.07
C ALA A 176 -5.84 16.82 -8.31
N LEU A 177 -5.68 15.54 -7.97
CA LEU A 177 -6.68 14.74 -7.28
C LEU A 177 -6.81 15.11 -5.80
N TYR A 178 -5.68 15.24 -5.10
CA TYR A 178 -5.63 15.51 -3.65
C TYR A 178 -5.56 17.00 -3.30
N GLY A 179 -5.50 17.89 -4.32
CA GLY A 179 -5.59 19.34 -4.15
C GLY A 179 -4.42 19.97 -3.41
N GLY A 180 -3.22 19.45 -3.57
CA GLY A 180 -2.00 19.96 -2.93
C GLY A 180 -1.89 19.62 -1.43
N GLY A 181 -2.74 18.73 -0.93
CA GLY A 181 -2.69 18.23 0.46
C GLY A 181 -1.53 17.25 0.70
N PRO A 182 -1.41 16.70 1.93
CA PRO A 182 -0.33 15.77 2.28
C PRO A 182 -0.19 14.57 1.34
N LEU A 183 -1.29 14.04 0.80
CA LEU A 183 -1.26 12.91 -0.14
C LEU A 183 -0.81 13.29 -1.56
N SER A 184 -0.69 14.58 -1.89
CA SER A 184 -0.14 15.04 -3.19
C SER A 184 1.38 14.98 -3.26
N ARG A 185 2.04 14.64 -2.14
CA ARG A 185 3.49 14.69 -2.01
C ARG A 185 4.14 13.45 -2.61
N SER A 186 5.32 13.61 -3.19
CA SER A 186 6.13 12.49 -3.66
C SER A 186 6.91 11.86 -2.50
N ILE A 187 6.77 10.55 -2.30
CA ILE A 187 7.57 9.78 -1.33
C ILE A 187 9.06 9.82 -1.71
N LEU A 188 9.37 9.75 -3.00
CA LEU A 188 10.76 9.81 -3.50
C LEU A 188 11.33 11.24 -3.47
N GLY A 189 10.46 12.24 -3.35
CA GLY A 189 10.84 13.63 -3.52
C GLY A 189 10.90 14.06 -4.99
N GLU A 190 11.14 15.34 -5.20
CA GLU A 190 11.35 15.90 -6.54
C GLU A 190 12.85 15.82 -6.90
N PRO A 191 13.23 15.33 -8.09
CA PRO A 191 14.62 15.08 -8.49
C PRO A 191 15.57 16.27 -8.28
N ASP A 192 15.06 17.49 -8.56
CA ASP A 192 15.84 18.73 -8.43
C ASP A 192 15.96 19.20 -6.96
N LYS A 193 15.09 18.71 -6.07
CA LYS A 193 15.08 19.05 -4.64
C LYS A 193 15.86 18.03 -3.79
N ILE A 194 15.97 16.77 -4.23
CA ILE A 194 16.70 15.71 -3.50
C ILE A 194 18.13 16.14 -3.10
N PRO A 195 18.95 16.77 -3.97
CA PRO A 195 20.29 17.23 -3.59
C PRO A 195 20.30 18.26 -2.45
N GLN A 196 19.17 18.89 -2.20
CA GLN A 196 19.00 19.96 -1.20
C GLN A 196 18.44 19.43 0.14
N PHE A 197 18.18 18.13 0.30
CA PHE A 197 17.68 17.58 1.55
C PHE A 197 18.55 17.99 2.73
N SER A 198 17.91 18.54 3.75
CA SER A 198 18.61 19.04 4.93
C SER A 198 18.86 17.91 5.93
N TYR A 199 20.12 17.56 6.17
CA TYR A 199 20.49 16.60 7.20
C TYR A 199 20.01 17.01 8.59
N THR A 200 19.99 18.31 8.90
CA THR A 200 19.43 18.84 10.16
C THR A 200 17.93 18.60 10.27
N ASN A 201 17.18 18.82 9.19
CA ASN A 201 15.74 18.57 9.19
C ASN A 201 15.44 17.06 9.22
N ALA A 202 16.26 16.24 8.54
CA ALA A 202 16.15 14.78 8.63
C ALA A 202 16.29 14.28 10.07
N LYS A 203 17.31 14.76 10.81
CA LYS A 203 17.46 14.43 12.24
C LYS A 203 16.32 14.94 13.12
N LYS A 204 15.72 16.08 12.79
CA LYS A 204 14.55 16.57 13.51
C LYS A 204 13.33 15.71 13.23
N LEU A 205 13.09 15.40 11.94
CA LEU A 205 12.00 14.53 11.52
C LEU A 205 12.14 13.15 12.18
N HIS A 206 13.32 12.53 12.10
CA HIS A 206 13.58 11.24 12.73
C HIS A 206 13.19 11.20 14.21
N ARG A 207 13.60 12.19 15.02
CA ARG A 207 13.27 12.25 16.44
C ARG A 207 11.76 12.28 16.72
N SER A 208 10.97 12.80 15.80
CA SER A 208 9.53 12.94 15.93
C SER A 208 8.75 11.79 15.28
N SER A 209 9.33 11.15 14.27
CA SER A 209 8.69 10.08 13.50
C SER A 209 9.03 8.67 14.00
N HIS A 210 10.24 8.47 14.56
CA HIS A 210 10.72 7.17 15.03
C HIS A 210 10.57 7.02 16.55
N ASN A 211 9.37 7.33 17.04
CA ASN A 211 9.03 7.18 18.45
C ASN A 211 8.42 5.80 18.70
N LEU A 212 9.11 4.95 19.47
CA LEU A 212 8.65 3.59 19.76
C LEU A 212 7.29 3.54 20.45
N SER A 213 6.92 4.57 21.23
CA SER A 213 5.60 4.61 21.87
C SER A 213 4.43 4.82 20.92
N GLU A 214 4.69 5.19 19.65
CA GLU A 214 3.70 5.21 18.57
C GLU A 214 3.85 4.01 17.62
N ALA A 215 4.95 3.26 17.72
CA ALA A 215 5.26 2.17 16.81
C ALA A 215 4.47 0.91 17.13
N THR A 216 4.21 0.14 16.09
CA THR A 216 3.66 -1.22 16.19
C THR A 216 4.75 -2.23 15.84
N LEU A 217 4.90 -3.26 16.70
CA LEU A 217 5.77 -4.40 16.47
C LEU A 217 4.93 -5.60 16.03
N ILE A 218 5.30 -6.24 14.92
CA ILE A 218 4.70 -7.49 14.45
C ILE A 218 5.74 -8.58 14.57
N VAL A 219 5.40 -9.67 15.25
CA VAL A 219 6.26 -10.86 15.39
C VAL A 219 5.52 -12.07 14.82
N TYR A 220 6.05 -12.67 13.77
CA TYR A 220 5.50 -13.85 13.10
C TYR A 220 6.53 -14.98 13.08
N GLY A 221 6.09 -16.22 13.27
CA GLY A 221 6.85 -17.44 12.99
C GLY A 221 7.06 -18.36 14.16
N ASP A 222 8.12 -19.21 14.07
CA ASP A 222 8.43 -20.27 15.03
C ASP A 222 9.05 -19.72 16.32
N VAL A 223 8.23 -19.04 17.11
CA VAL A 223 8.61 -18.50 18.41
C VAL A 223 7.41 -18.52 19.37
N SER A 224 7.65 -18.81 20.64
CA SER A 224 6.57 -18.78 21.63
C SER A 224 6.29 -17.38 22.14
N LYS A 225 5.02 -17.06 22.43
CA LYS A 225 4.58 -15.79 23.05
C LYS A 225 5.38 -15.45 24.31
N LYS A 226 5.67 -16.45 25.17
CA LYS A 226 6.49 -16.27 26.38
C LYS A 226 7.90 -15.80 26.06
N ARG A 227 8.49 -16.30 24.97
CA ARG A 227 9.84 -15.88 24.56
C ARG A 227 9.83 -14.45 24.07
N VAL A 228 8.82 -14.05 23.27
CA VAL A 228 8.65 -12.65 22.84
C VAL A 228 8.49 -11.75 24.08
N GLN A 229 7.59 -12.08 25.00
CA GLN A 229 7.41 -11.34 26.25
C GLN A 229 8.70 -11.18 27.05
N SER A 230 9.48 -12.27 27.18
CA SER A 230 10.75 -12.22 27.90
C SER A 230 11.79 -11.33 27.20
N VAL A 231 11.83 -11.30 25.86
CA VAL A 231 12.70 -10.38 25.12
C VAL A 231 12.27 -8.94 25.34
N LEU A 232 10.99 -8.64 25.23
CA LEU A 232 10.46 -7.28 25.41
C LEU A 232 10.66 -6.73 26.82
N GLN A 233 10.51 -7.56 27.87
CA GLN A 233 10.76 -7.18 29.27
C GLN A 233 12.23 -6.81 29.55
N ASN A 234 13.17 -7.33 28.75
CA ASN A 234 14.60 -7.07 28.90
C ASN A 234 15.18 -6.22 27.75
N LEU A 235 14.31 -5.55 27.00
CA LEU A 235 14.71 -4.70 25.89
C LEU A 235 15.23 -3.34 26.43
N ASP A 236 16.45 -3.00 26.05
CA ASP A 236 17.00 -1.65 26.28
C ASP A 236 16.55 -0.74 25.13
N ALA A 237 15.34 -0.20 25.28
CA ALA A 237 14.72 0.57 24.23
C ALA A 237 15.16 2.05 24.26
N PRO A 238 15.38 2.67 23.09
CA PRO A 238 15.62 4.10 22.97
C PRO A 238 14.49 4.89 23.64
N LYS A 239 14.85 5.91 24.41
CA LYS A 239 13.85 6.83 24.95
C LYS A 239 13.48 7.86 23.90
N ALA A 240 12.19 7.99 23.63
CA ALA A 240 11.67 9.02 22.75
C ALA A 240 12.18 10.40 23.14
N SER A 241 12.70 11.15 22.19
CA SER A 241 13.36 12.42 22.43
C SER A 241 12.77 13.61 21.67
N GLY A 242 11.72 13.40 20.87
CA GLY A 242 11.07 14.43 20.07
C GLY A 242 9.57 14.56 20.32
N PRO A 243 8.96 15.68 19.92
CA PRO A 243 7.52 15.81 19.95
C PRO A 243 6.89 14.86 18.93
N ILE A 244 5.79 14.22 19.32
CA ILE A 244 4.98 13.40 18.42
C ILE A 244 4.44 14.28 17.29
N LEU A 245 4.53 13.77 16.05
CA LEU A 245 3.99 14.45 14.88
C LEU A 245 2.46 14.46 14.92
N ASN A 246 1.87 15.61 14.63
CA ASN A 246 0.41 15.67 14.48
C ASN A 246 -0.04 14.80 13.30
N LYS A 247 -1.17 14.13 13.47
CA LYS A 247 -1.85 13.45 12.35
C LYS A 247 -2.48 14.53 11.47
N PRO A 248 -2.04 14.72 10.21
CA PRO A 248 -2.62 15.75 9.35
C PRO A 248 -3.98 15.31 8.82
N ASP A 249 -4.81 16.27 8.45
CA ASP A 249 -5.94 16.01 7.56
C ASP A 249 -5.38 15.69 6.16
N LEU A 250 -5.47 14.45 5.77
CA LEU A 250 -4.82 13.91 4.58
C LEU A 250 -5.40 14.48 3.28
N ILE A 251 -6.71 14.69 3.27
CA ILE A 251 -7.46 15.25 2.16
C ILE A 251 -8.35 16.35 2.71
N SER A 252 -8.43 17.49 2.03
CA SER A 252 -9.41 18.53 2.38
C SER A 252 -10.82 17.93 2.37
N SER A 253 -11.58 18.13 3.45
CA SER A 253 -12.93 17.60 3.65
C SER A 253 -13.94 18.00 2.57
N GLU A 254 -13.63 19.00 1.77
CA GLU A 254 -14.46 19.47 0.65
C GLU A 254 -13.81 19.13 -0.69
N LEU A 255 -13.93 17.86 -1.11
CA LEU A 255 -13.64 17.51 -2.51
C LEU A 255 -14.76 18.10 -3.38
N THR A 256 -14.48 19.22 -4.02
CA THR A 256 -15.38 19.70 -5.06
C THR A 256 -15.39 18.72 -6.23
N PRO A 257 -16.54 18.19 -6.66
CA PRO A 257 -16.62 17.36 -7.85
C PRO A 257 -16.03 18.11 -9.04
N VAL A 258 -14.96 17.60 -9.61
CA VAL A 258 -14.27 18.18 -10.76
C VAL A 258 -13.90 17.05 -11.71
N ARG A 259 -14.13 17.25 -13.00
CA ARG A 259 -13.57 16.41 -14.05
C ARG A 259 -12.48 17.20 -14.77
N ASN A 260 -11.24 16.74 -14.65
CA ASN A 260 -10.08 17.36 -15.31
C ASN A 260 -9.51 16.36 -16.33
N SER A 261 -9.60 16.68 -17.63
CA SER A 261 -9.07 15.84 -18.70
C SER A 261 -8.06 16.64 -19.53
N VAL A 262 -6.83 16.11 -19.66
CA VAL A 262 -5.74 16.76 -20.40
C VAL A 262 -5.11 15.76 -21.37
N GLN A 263 -4.70 16.26 -22.53
CA GLN A 263 -3.90 15.51 -23.51
C GLN A 263 -2.43 15.94 -23.37
N LEU A 264 -1.54 14.97 -23.33
CA LEU A 264 -0.10 15.16 -23.16
C LEU A 264 0.66 14.40 -24.25
N LYS A 265 1.85 14.86 -24.58
CA LYS A 265 2.82 14.12 -25.39
C LYS A 265 4.00 13.75 -24.52
N LEU A 266 4.38 12.47 -24.56
CA LEU A 266 5.53 11.92 -23.83
C LEU A 266 6.31 10.99 -24.80
N PRO A 267 7.31 11.52 -25.51
CA PRO A 267 8.01 10.77 -26.57
C PRO A 267 8.77 9.54 -26.06
N GLU A 268 9.00 9.44 -24.74
CA GLU A 268 9.63 8.30 -24.08
C GLU A 268 8.71 7.08 -23.98
N LEU A 269 7.41 7.24 -24.22
CA LEU A 269 6.47 6.13 -24.20
C LEU A 269 6.60 5.27 -25.46
N VAL A 270 6.47 3.97 -25.28
CA VAL A 270 6.43 3.01 -26.38
C VAL A 270 5.08 3.04 -27.10
N GLU A 271 4.01 3.39 -26.40
CA GLU A 271 2.64 3.37 -26.91
C GLU A 271 1.74 4.37 -26.17
N ASP A 272 0.69 4.81 -26.84
CA ASP A 272 -0.30 5.70 -26.27
C ASP A 272 -0.94 5.06 -25.03
N THR A 273 -1.16 5.87 -23.98
CA THR A 273 -1.71 5.38 -22.72
C THR A 273 -2.83 6.28 -22.21
N TYR A 274 -3.94 5.66 -21.81
CA TYR A 274 -5.05 6.30 -21.13
C TYR A 274 -4.93 6.10 -19.63
N LEU A 275 -4.91 7.19 -18.87
CA LEU A 275 -4.86 7.18 -17.41
C LEU A 275 -6.12 7.82 -16.84
N TYR A 276 -6.75 7.15 -15.90
CA TYR A 276 -7.94 7.61 -15.19
C TYR A 276 -7.78 7.41 -13.70
N ARG A 277 -8.10 8.44 -12.91
CA ARG A 277 -8.15 8.40 -11.46
C ARG A 277 -9.44 9.06 -10.99
N ARG A 278 -10.16 8.40 -10.09
CA ARG A 278 -11.40 8.93 -9.52
C ARG A 278 -11.42 8.71 -8.02
N LEU A 279 -11.47 9.80 -7.26
CA LEU A 279 -11.44 9.83 -5.80
C LEU A 279 -12.79 10.28 -5.26
N ALA A 280 -13.31 9.58 -4.26
CA ALA A 280 -14.52 9.96 -3.52
C ALA A 280 -14.35 9.76 -2.01
N PRO A 281 -15.12 10.47 -1.17
CA PRO A 281 -15.24 10.11 0.24
C PRO A 281 -15.75 8.68 0.40
N LEU A 282 -15.22 7.96 1.38
CA LEU A 282 -15.74 6.65 1.77
C LEU A 282 -17.13 6.84 2.39
N PRO A 283 -18.16 6.08 1.97
CA PRO A 283 -19.44 6.10 2.67
C PRO A 283 -19.32 5.45 4.06
N ASP A 284 -20.34 5.62 4.87
CA ASP A 284 -20.45 4.89 6.14
C ASP A 284 -20.76 3.41 5.85
N CYS A 285 -19.91 2.51 6.30
CA CYS A 285 -20.00 1.07 6.07
C CYS A 285 -20.07 0.27 7.38
N ASP A 286 -20.39 0.87 8.49
CA ASP A 286 -20.42 0.32 9.85
C ASP A 286 -19.02 -0.06 10.42
N SER A 287 -18.09 -0.52 9.58
CA SER A 287 -16.70 -0.85 9.98
C SER A 287 -15.74 -0.75 8.79
N ILE A 288 -14.46 -0.57 9.08
CA ILE A 288 -13.42 -0.45 8.05
C ILE A 288 -13.28 -1.75 7.24
N VAL A 289 -13.35 -2.91 7.89
CA VAL A 289 -13.29 -4.21 7.19
C VAL A 289 -14.45 -4.39 6.22
N ARG A 290 -15.64 -3.94 6.59
CA ARG A 290 -16.82 -4.00 5.71
C ARG A 290 -16.66 -3.08 4.50
N CYS A 291 -16.15 -1.85 4.71
CA CYS A 291 -15.83 -0.95 3.61
C CYS A 291 -14.83 -1.56 2.64
N ASP A 292 -13.75 -2.12 3.16
CA ASP A 292 -12.68 -2.72 2.35
C ASP A 292 -13.22 -3.88 1.49
N LEU A 293 -14.02 -4.77 2.08
CA LEU A 293 -14.64 -5.87 1.35
C LEU A 293 -15.65 -5.43 0.30
N ILE A 294 -16.42 -4.36 0.55
CA ILE A 294 -17.31 -3.78 -0.46
C ILE A 294 -16.50 -3.22 -1.63
N ILE A 295 -15.38 -2.58 -1.36
CA ILE A 295 -14.44 -2.09 -2.37
C ILE A 295 -13.86 -3.25 -3.18
N TRP A 296 -13.42 -4.33 -2.53
CA TRP A 296 -12.91 -5.53 -3.20
C TRP A 296 -13.98 -6.20 -4.07
N LEU A 297 -15.21 -6.34 -3.58
CA LEU A 297 -16.32 -6.86 -4.38
C LEU A 297 -16.60 -5.96 -5.59
N SER A 298 -16.56 -4.63 -5.40
CA SER A 298 -16.72 -3.67 -6.48
C SER A 298 -15.59 -3.80 -7.52
N TYR A 299 -14.36 -3.97 -7.08
CA TYR A 299 -13.21 -4.25 -7.95
C TYR A 299 -13.45 -5.54 -8.77
N TRP A 300 -13.79 -6.67 -8.12
CA TRP A 300 -14.01 -7.95 -8.81
C TRP A 300 -15.17 -7.91 -9.80
N ILE A 301 -16.18 -7.09 -9.53
CA ILE A 301 -17.30 -6.86 -10.45
C ILE A 301 -16.85 -6.02 -11.63
N LEU A 302 -16.19 -4.88 -11.38
CA LEU A 302 -15.76 -3.94 -12.43
C LEU A 302 -14.69 -4.54 -13.34
N ASP A 303 -13.75 -5.30 -12.81
CA ASP A 303 -12.70 -5.97 -13.61
C ASP A 303 -13.22 -7.18 -14.42
N SER A 304 -14.47 -7.55 -14.23
CA SER A 304 -15.08 -8.73 -14.88
C SER A 304 -15.50 -8.44 -16.32
N PRO A 305 -15.46 -9.46 -17.21
CA PRO A 305 -16.11 -9.39 -18.53
C PRO A 305 -17.64 -9.58 -18.48
N MET A 306 -18.21 -9.87 -17.29
CA MET A 306 -19.66 -10.03 -17.11
C MET A 306 -20.37 -8.68 -17.16
N LYS A 307 -21.70 -8.72 -17.35
CA LYS A 307 -22.53 -7.51 -17.29
C LYS A 307 -22.34 -6.79 -15.94
N GLY A 308 -22.12 -5.50 -15.98
CA GLY A 308 -21.72 -4.66 -14.84
C GLY A 308 -20.21 -4.46 -14.70
N GLY A 309 -19.38 -5.19 -15.46
CA GLY A 309 -17.95 -5.00 -15.53
C GLY A 309 -17.50 -4.24 -16.78
N VAL A 310 -16.24 -3.80 -16.78
CA VAL A 310 -15.65 -3.00 -17.87
C VAL A 310 -14.89 -3.86 -18.89
N ALA A 311 -14.40 -5.04 -18.48
CA ALA A 311 -13.57 -5.87 -19.38
C ALA A 311 -14.33 -6.40 -20.60
N GLY A 312 -15.64 -6.69 -20.45
CA GLY A 312 -16.50 -7.11 -21.57
C GLY A 312 -16.50 -6.08 -22.69
N PRO A 313 -17.04 -4.88 -22.45
CA PRO A 313 -17.07 -3.80 -23.45
C PRO A 313 -15.70 -3.41 -23.99
N LEU A 314 -14.69 -3.28 -23.13
CA LEU A 314 -13.35 -2.81 -23.53
C LEU A 314 -12.61 -3.80 -24.43
N ARG A 315 -12.67 -5.10 -24.15
CA ARG A 315 -11.82 -6.11 -24.77
C ARG A 315 -12.54 -7.08 -25.72
N PHE A 316 -13.83 -7.32 -25.52
CA PHE A 316 -14.55 -8.40 -26.20
C PHE A 316 -15.67 -7.91 -27.09
N ASP A 317 -16.31 -6.77 -26.77
CA ASP A 317 -17.42 -6.24 -27.56
C ASP A 317 -16.93 -5.17 -28.55
N ASP A 318 -16.25 -4.14 -28.07
CA ASP A 318 -15.80 -2.99 -28.88
C ASP A 318 -14.31 -3.06 -29.27
N PHE A 319 -13.52 -3.96 -28.69
CA PHE A 319 -12.09 -4.16 -28.98
C PHE A 319 -11.28 -2.86 -28.95
N VAL A 320 -11.55 -1.98 -27.95
CA VAL A 320 -10.90 -0.67 -27.89
C VAL A 320 -9.59 -0.68 -27.12
N THR A 321 -9.34 -1.72 -26.30
CA THR A 321 -8.09 -1.85 -25.55
C THR A 321 -7.45 -3.21 -25.71
N ARG A 322 -6.13 -3.22 -25.95
CA ARG A 322 -5.30 -4.42 -25.97
C ARG A 322 -5.04 -4.93 -24.54
N SER A 323 -4.76 -4.01 -23.64
CA SER A 323 -4.49 -4.28 -22.24
C SER A 323 -5.03 -3.15 -21.38
N PHE A 324 -5.45 -3.49 -20.18
CA PHE A 324 -5.76 -2.52 -19.15
C PHE A 324 -5.42 -3.06 -17.77
N TRP A 325 -5.27 -2.16 -16.83
CA TRP A 325 -5.18 -2.40 -15.41
C TRP A 325 -6.22 -1.54 -14.70
N LEU A 326 -6.89 -2.13 -13.72
CA LEU A 326 -7.87 -1.46 -12.88
C LEU A 326 -7.56 -1.76 -11.42
N ASP A 327 -7.68 -0.77 -10.56
CA ASP A 327 -7.59 -0.88 -9.12
C ASP A 327 -8.68 -0.06 -8.46
N PHE A 328 -9.21 -0.58 -7.35
CA PHE A 328 -10.21 0.10 -6.56
C PHE A 328 -9.88 -0.12 -5.09
N SER A 329 -9.35 0.89 -4.43
CA SER A 329 -8.72 0.76 -3.11
C SER A 329 -9.04 1.92 -2.17
N MET A 330 -8.90 1.66 -0.87
CA MET A 330 -9.01 2.72 0.13
C MET A 330 -7.82 3.69 0.09
N VAL A 331 -8.09 4.94 0.39
CA VAL A 331 -7.09 5.99 0.63
C VAL A 331 -7.20 6.42 2.09
N GLY A 332 -6.30 5.89 2.90
CA GLY A 332 -6.44 5.93 4.36
C GLY A 332 -7.75 5.27 4.80
N THR A 333 -8.42 5.87 5.76
CA THR A 333 -9.71 5.39 6.29
C THR A 333 -10.90 6.27 5.89
N THR A 334 -10.70 7.21 4.96
CA THR A 334 -11.68 8.28 4.69
C THR A 334 -12.12 8.41 3.25
N HIS A 335 -11.33 7.89 2.31
CA HIS A 335 -11.61 8.00 0.87
C HIS A 335 -11.38 6.68 0.15
N VAL A 336 -11.85 6.63 -1.08
CA VAL A 336 -11.67 5.50 -2.00
C VAL A 336 -11.25 6.02 -3.36
N LEU A 337 -10.30 5.32 -3.99
CA LEU A 337 -9.72 5.65 -5.29
C LEU A 337 -10.00 4.52 -6.29
N LEU A 338 -10.56 4.88 -7.44
CA LEU A 338 -10.58 4.05 -8.64
C LEU A 338 -9.46 4.51 -9.56
N SER A 339 -8.57 3.60 -9.90
CA SER A 339 -7.47 3.78 -10.83
C SER A 339 -7.66 2.90 -12.05
N PHE A 340 -7.46 3.47 -13.24
CA PHE A 340 -7.52 2.72 -14.48
C PHE A 340 -6.43 3.20 -15.43
N GLU A 341 -5.75 2.26 -16.06
CA GLU A 341 -4.72 2.48 -17.08
C GLU A 341 -4.96 1.53 -18.24
N ALA A 342 -4.91 2.02 -19.47
CA ALA A 342 -5.17 1.20 -20.64
C ALA A 342 -4.39 1.65 -21.87
N ASN A 343 -4.02 0.67 -22.71
CA ASN A 343 -3.40 0.91 -24.01
C ASN A 343 -4.38 0.54 -25.13
N PRO A 344 -4.48 1.35 -26.18
CA PRO A 344 -5.42 1.11 -27.27
C PRO A 344 -5.10 -0.18 -28.04
N ASP A 345 -6.12 -0.83 -28.56
CA ASP A 345 -5.96 -1.91 -29.52
C ASP A 345 -5.75 -1.34 -30.93
N GLN A 346 -5.40 -2.19 -31.88
CA GLN A 346 -5.10 -1.78 -33.25
C GLN A 346 -6.32 -1.07 -33.90
N GLY A 347 -6.12 0.20 -34.25
CA GLY A 347 -7.14 1.04 -34.88
C GLY A 347 -8.06 1.78 -33.91
N ALA A 348 -7.96 1.51 -32.60
CA ALA A 348 -8.66 2.26 -31.57
C ALA A 348 -7.84 3.50 -31.12
N THR A 349 -8.51 4.45 -30.52
CA THR A 349 -7.92 5.69 -29.99
C THR A 349 -8.13 5.81 -28.49
N LEU A 350 -7.37 6.69 -27.83
CA LEU A 350 -7.58 7.00 -26.40
C LEU A 350 -8.98 7.61 -26.14
N ASN A 351 -9.62 8.21 -27.17
CA ASN A 351 -10.99 8.69 -27.06
C ASN A 351 -12.02 7.57 -27.09
N ASP A 352 -11.73 6.48 -27.82
CA ASP A 352 -12.61 5.29 -27.83
C ASP A 352 -12.55 4.59 -26.48
N ILE A 353 -11.35 4.46 -25.87
CA ILE A 353 -11.20 3.93 -24.52
C ILE A 353 -11.98 4.79 -23.52
N ASP A 354 -11.79 6.12 -23.53
CA ASP A 354 -12.50 7.06 -22.64
C ASP A 354 -14.03 6.87 -22.74
N ARG A 355 -14.56 6.82 -23.96
CA ARG A 355 -15.99 6.65 -24.21
C ARG A 355 -16.51 5.31 -23.67
N VAL A 356 -15.89 4.20 -24.05
CA VAL A 356 -16.37 2.85 -23.68
C VAL A 356 -16.23 2.62 -22.18
N PHE A 357 -15.12 3.06 -21.58
CA PHE A 357 -14.90 2.95 -20.14
C PHE A 357 -15.92 3.75 -19.32
N GLU A 358 -16.17 5.00 -19.69
CA GLU A 358 -17.15 5.86 -19.01
C GLU A 358 -18.59 5.37 -19.17
N GLU A 359 -18.93 4.83 -20.36
CA GLU A 359 -20.24 4.21 -20.59
C GLU A 359 -20.42 2.96 -19.72
N SER A 360 -19.38 2.13 -19.62
CA SER A 360 -19.38 0.92 -18.77
C SER A 360 -19.51 1.27 -17.29
N LEU A 361 -18.75 2.27 -16.81
CA LEU A 361 -18.87 2.75 -15.42
C LEU A 361 -20.27 3.30 -15.12
N ARG A 362 -20.83 4.08 -16.06
CA ARG A 362 -22.19 4.63 -15.91
C ARG A 362 -23.22 3.51 -15.83
N SER A 363 -23.11 2.48 -16.68
CA SER A 363 -24.02 1.33 -16.59
C SER A 363 -23.92 0.64 -15.24
N ALA A 364 -22.68 0.40 -14.73
CA ALA A 364 -22.50 -0.21 -13.41
C ALA A 364 -23.06 0.63 -12.26
N PHE A 365 -22.90 1.96 -12.32
CA PHE A 365 -23.28 2.87 -11.23
C PHE A 365 -24.77 3.25 -11.24
N ASP A 366 -25.40 3.39 -12.42
CA ASP A 366 -26.73 3.95 -12.58
C ASP A 366 -27.80 2.88 -12.88
N GLU A 367 -27.44 1.80 -13.59
CA GLU A 367 -28.36 0.72 -13.98
C GLU A 367 -28.36 -0.45 -12.98
N GLY A 368 -27.37 -0.47 -12.07
CA GLY A 368 -27.18 -1.50 -11.06
C GLY A 368 -26.40 -2.72 -11.55
N ILE A 369 -26.05 -3.58 -10.62
CA ILE A 369 -25.26 -4.78 -10.81
C ILE A 369 -26.16 -6.01 -10.90
N PRO A 370 -26.05 -6.86 -11.93
CA PRO A 370 -26.81 -8.11 -11.96
C PRO A 370 -26.47 -9.01 -10.77
N GLN A 371 -27.49 -9.62 -10.12
CA GLN A 371 -27.30 -10.53 -9.01
C GLN A 371 -26.26 -11.63 -9.32
N GLN A 372 -26.26 -12.16 -10.53
CA GLN A 372 -25.30 -13.18 -10.97
C GLN A 372 -23.85 -12.69 -10.94
N SER A 373 -23.59 -11.41 -11.29
CA SER A 373 -22.26 -10.81 -11.26
C SER A 373 -21.76 -10.63 -9.82
N PHE A 374 -22.65 -10.18 -8.93
CA PHE A 374 -22.38 -10.08 -7.51
C PHE A 374 -22.10 -11.46 -6.88
N ASP A 375 -22.97 -12.46 -7.11
CA ASP A 375 -22.81 -13.81 -6.55
C ASP A 375 -21.51 -14.45 -7.00
N ARG A 376 -21.11 -14.20 -8.26
CA ARG A 376 -19.81 -14.65 -8.80
C ARG A 376 -18.66 -13.97 -8.09
N ALA A 377 -18.66 -12.64 -7.98
CA ALA A 377 -17.58 -11.88 -7.32
C ALA A 377 -17.46 -12.30 -5.85
N LYS A 378 -18.59 -12.41 -5.14
CA LYS A 378 -18.61 -12.84 -3.73
C LYS A 378 -18.05 -14.25 -3.56
N ARG A 379 -18.41 -15.19 -4.43
CA ARG A 379 -17.84 -16.54 -4.42
C ARG A 379 -16.34 -16.54 -4.72
N GLN A 380 -15.89 -15.79 -5.72
CA GLN A 380 -14.48 -15.70 -6.08
C GLN A 380 -13.65 -15.11 -4.93
N LEU A 381 -14.15 -14.06 -4.27
CA LEU A 381 -13.50 -13.47 -3.11
C LEU A 381 -13.48 -14.45 -1.92
N THR A 382 -14.56 -15.18 -1.69
CA THR A 382 -14.60 -16.25 -0.67
C THR A 382 -13.55 -17.32 -0.95
N GLU A 383 -13.51 -17.84 -2.19
CA GLU A 383 -12.54 -18.85 -2.62
C GLU A 383 -11.09 -18.33 -2.52
N TYR A 384 -10.88 -17.05 -2.82
CA TYR A 384 -9.58 -16.39 -2.64
C TYR A 384 -9.14 -16.38 -1.18
N LEU A 385 -10.00 -15.93 -0.27
CA LEU A 385 -9.71 -15.92 1.17
C LEU A 385 -9.50 -17.34 1.71
N GLU A 386 -10.32 -18.32 1.28
CA GLU A 386 -10.19 -19.73 1.67
C GLU A 386 -8.94 -20.42 1.08
N SER A 387 -8.27 -19.81 0.09
CA SER A 387 -7.08 -20.37 -0.54
C SER A 387 -5.79 -20.21 0.27
N PHE A 388 -5.78 -19.41 1.34
CA PHE A 388 -4.60 -19.23 2.17
C PHE A 388 -4.35 -20.47 3.02
N GLU A 389 -3.24 -21.15 2.74
CA GLU A 389 -2.82 -22.36 3.45
C GLU A 389 -2.29 -22.03 4.86
N TYR A 390 -1.66 -20.86 5.01
CA TYR A 390 -1.01 -20.40 6.24
C TYR A 390 -1.67 -19.11 6.74
N LEU A 391 -2.71 -19.26 7.55
CA LEU A 391 -3.51 -18.11 8.03
C LEU A 391 -2.70 -17.15 8.91
N GLU A 392 -1.73 -17.63 9.67
CA GLU A 392 -0.86 -16.79 10.49
C GLU A 392 0.06 -15.92 9.64
N ASP A 393 0.56 -16.43 8.51
CA ASP A 393 1.34 -15.66 7.54
C ASP A 393 0.45 -14.59 6.88
N TYR A 394 -0.74 -14.99 6.43
CA TYR A 394 -1.74 -14.05 5.89
C TYR A 394 -2.04 -12.93 6.88
N ASN A 395 -2.40 -13.25 8.12
CA ASN A 395 -2.72 -12.25 9.14
C ASN A 395 -1.54 -11.30 9.42
N ALA A 396 -0.30 -11.81 9.46
CA ALA A 396 0.89 -10.99 9.68
C ALA A 396 1.17 -10.04 8.50
N GLU A 397 1.07 -10.54 7.27
CA GLU A 397 1.24 -9.71 6.06
C GLU A 397 0.09 -8.70 5.91
N GLN A 398 -1.15 -9.12 6.14
CA GLN A 398 -2.32 -8.24 6.12
C GLN A 398 -2.20 -7.12 7.19
N THR A 399 -1.78 -7.47 8.41
CA THR A 399 -1.51 -6.46 9.47
C THR A 399 -0.47 -5.45 9.01
N SER A 400 0.65 -5.91 8.44
CA SER A 400 1.70 -5.03 7.92
C SER A 400 1.20 -4.14 6.78
N LEU A 401 0.38 -4.68 5.88
CA LEU A 401 -0.25 -3.94 4.79
C LEU A 401 -1.19 -2.86 5.31
N LEU A 402 -2.12 -3.20 6.19
CA LEU A 402 -3.10 -2.26 6.75
C LEU A 402 -2.41 -1.09 7.47
N LEU A 403 -1.35 -1.36 8.25
CA LEU A 403 -0.54 -0.31 8.88
C LEU A 403 0.16 0.58 7.84
N SER A 404 0.66 -0.01 6.74
CA SER A 404 1.32 0.71 5.64
C SER A 404 0.35 1.63 4.89
N LEU A 405 -0.94 1.31 4.91
CA LEU A 405 -2.03 2.11 4.34
C LEU A 405 -2.64 3.08 5.35
N GLY A 406 -2.18 3.09 6.61
CA GLY A 406 -2.74 3.90 7.68
C GLY A 406 -4.15 3.46 8.08
N SER A 407 -4.50 2.21 7.83
CA SER A 407 -5.80 1.61 8.13
C SER A 407 -5.84 0.97 9.52
N GLU A 408 -7.05 0.62 9.96
CA GLU A 408 -7.26 -0.19 11.16
C GLU A 408 -6.94 -1.65 10.85
N VAL A 409 -6.36 -2.36 11.82
CA VAL A 409 -6.02 -3.78 11.68
C VAL A 409 -7.23 -4.63 12.03
N TYR A 410 -7.53 -5.60 11.20
CA TYR A 410 -8.57 -6.62 11.40
C TYR A 410 -8.04 -8.00 11.04
N SER A 411 -8.66 -9.03 11.61
CA SER A 411 -8.27 -10.42 11.43
C SER A 411 -8.97 -11.06 10.22
N TYR A 412 -8.42 -12.16 9.75
CA TYR A 412 -9.06 -13.04 8.77
C TYR A 412 -10.47 -13.50 9.19
N ASP A 413 -10.69 -13.75 10.49
CA ASP A 413 -12.01 -14.13 11.01
C ASP A 413 -13.02 -12.99 10.88
N GLU A 414 -12.61 -11.75 11.21
CA GLU A 414 -13.45 -10.56 11.03
C GLU A 414 -13.74 -10.32 9.56
N GLU A 415 -12.76 -10.50 8.69
CA GLU A 415 -12.90 -10.34 7.24
C GLU A 415 -13.86 -11.37 6.64
N THR A 416 -13.67 -12.65 6.92
CA THR A 416 -14.53 -13.72 6.41
C THR A 416 -15.95 -13.64 6.98
N GLN A 417 -16.12 -13.19 8.22
CA GLN A 417 -17.45 -12.98 8.81
C GLN A 417 -18.15 -11.79 8.15
N ALA A 418 -17.44 -10.66 7.99
CA ALA A 418 -18.02 -9.46 7.34
C ALA A 418 -18.44 -9.76 5.89
N LEU A 419 -17.63 -10.53 5.14
CA LEU A 419 -17.96 -10.92 3.76
C LEU A 419 -19.29 -11.69 3.66
N LYS A 420 -19.62 -12.55 4.63
CA LYS A 420 -20.87 -13.31 4.61
C LYS A 420 -22.09 -12.39 4.66
N ASP A 421 -22.00 -11.28 5.39
CA ASP A 421 -23.10 -10.37 5.68
C ASP A 421 -23.33 -9.31 4.57
N ILE A 422 -22.37 -9.12 3.66
CA ILE A 422 -22.49 -8.16 2.54
C ILE A 422 -23.52 -8.64 1.53
N GLN A 423 -24.44 -7.74 1.15
CA GLN A 423 -25.49 -7.95 0.15
C GLN A 423 -25.21 -7.15 -1.13
N LEU A 424 -25.92 -7.47 -2.22
CA LEU A 424 -25.83 -6.71 -3.48
C LEU A 424 -26.13 -5.22 -3.26
N SER A 425 -27.16 -4.90 -2.46
CA SER A 425 -27.52 -3.52 -2.16
C SER A 425 -26.36 -2.71 -1.55
N ASP A 426 -25.50 -3.33 -0.73
CA ASP A 426 -24.34 -2.62 -0.13
C ASP A 426 -23.36 -2.15 -1.19
N VAL A 427 -23.12 -3.00 -2.21
CA VAL A 427 -22.25 -2.68 -3.35
C VAL A 427 -22.89 -1.61 -4.24
N GLU A 428 -24.20 -1.72 -4.52
CA GLU A 428 -24.92 -0.75 -5.34
C GLU A 428 -24.98 0.63 -4.65
N ASP A 429 -25.27 0.68 -3.36
CA ASP A 429 -25.29 1.92 -2.57
C ASP A 429 -23.90 2.57 -2.54
N PHE A 430 -22.84 1.76 -2.37
CA PHE A 430 -21.46 2.22 -2.41
C PHE A 430 -21.11 2.81 -3.79
N LEU A 431 -21.38 2.10 -4.88
CA LEU A 431 -21.09 2.57 -6.24
C LEU A 431 -21.89 3.83 -6.59
N ALA A 432 -23.13 3.92 -6.18
CA ALA A 432 -23.97 5.10 -6.37
C ALA A 432 -23.43 6.32 -5.57
N HIS A 433 -22.95 6.12 -4.33
CA HIS A 433 -22.29 7.15 -3.54
C HIS A 433 -21.00 7.62 -4.22
N PHE A 434 -20.15 6.68 -4.62
CA PHE A 434 -18.90 6.92 -5.31
C PHE A 434 -19.10 7.72 -6.60
N SER A 435 -20.13 7.40 -7.38
CA SER A 435 -20.49 8.10 -8.61
C SER A 435 -20.78 9.59 -8.40
N LYS A 436 -21.52 9.94 -7.35
CA LYS A 436 -22.06 11.29 -7.10
C LYS A 436 -21.04 12.26 -6.49
N ASN A 437 -20.11 11.75 -5.67
CA ASN A 437 -19.29 12.56 -4.78
C ASN A 437 -17.81 12.57 -5.18
N SER A 438 -17.48 12.32 -6.44
CA SER A 438 -16.13 12.07 -6.88
C SER A 438 -15.45 13.23 -7.61
N ARG A 439 -14.13 13.32 -7.45
CA ARG A 439 -13.21 14.09 -8.30
C ARG A 439 -12.54 13.13 -9.29
N THR A 440 -12.53 13.51 -10.56
CA THR A 440 -11.97 12.69 -11.66
C THR A 440 -10.85 13.44 -12.36
N VAL A 441 -9.72 12.77 -12.55
CA VAL A 441 -8.55 13.25 -13.30
C VAL A 441 -8.22 12.26 -14.39
N ILE A 442 -8.09 12.75 -15.64
CA ILE A 442 -7.83 11.93 -16.83
C ILE A 442 -6.61 12.48 -17.54
N ARG A 443 -5.72 11.61 -17.98
CA ARG A 443 -4.61 11.94 -18.89
C ARG A 443 -4.64 11.01 -20.09
N LYS A 444 -4.67 11.63 -21.29
CA LYS A 444 -4.50 10.95 -22.57
C LYS A 444 -3.08 11.23 -23.03
N VAL A 445 -2.20 10.25 -22.84
CA VAL A 445 -0.76 10.43 -23.07
C VAL A 445 -0.39 9.77 -24.38
N TYR A 446 0.10 10.56 -25.32
CA TYR A 446 0.50 10.13 -26.66
C TYR A 446 2.01 9.96 -26.70
N SER A 447 2.45 8.88 -27.36
CA SER A 447 3.85 8.54 -27.59
C SER A 447 4.51 9.41 -28.68
N GLU A 448 3.72 10.04 -29.58
CA GLU A 448 4.19 10.90 -30.69
C GLU A 448 3.53 12.29 -30.72
#